data_08bb85893f0b9bb512d9009f9e207e3e
#
_entry.id   08bb85893f0b9bb512d9009f9e207e3e
#
_cell.length_a   1.000
_cell.length_b   1.000
_cell.length_c   1.000
_cell.angle_alpha   90.00
_cell.angle_beta   90.00
_cell.angle_gamma   90.00
#
_symmetry.space_group_name_H-M   'P 1'
#
loop_
_entity.id
_entity.type
_entity.pdbx_description
1 polymer ?
#
loop_
_entity_poly.entity_id
_entity_poly.type
_entity_poly.pdbx_seq_one_letter_code
_entity_poly.pdbx_strand_id
1 'polypeptide(L)'
;MFKIPPISAERLPSLLRAMPKAELHIHIEGSLEPELIFALAQRNGLTLPYASVDALRSAYAFTNLQSFLDIYYAGASVLLHEQDFYDMARAYLGRAARDNVLHTELFFDPQTHTARGVAMETVINGLHRACQDARAELGISATLILCFLRHMSEESAFETLEQAMPLLDKMVGVGLDSSELGHPPEKFARVFARCRELGLHLVAHAGEEGPPAYIWSALDVLKVERIDHGVQAVHDAALMQRLAQDLSLIHI
;
A
#
# COMPACT_ATOMS: atom_id res chain seq x y z
N MET A 1 -18.07 30.56 -9.94
CA MET A 1 -17.28 30.08 -8.78
C MET A 1 -18.24 30.08 -7.56
N PHE A 2 -18.69 28.90 -7.11
CA PHE A 2 -19.58 28.79 -5.94
C PHE A 2 -18.75 29.14 -4.70
N LYS A 3 -19.17 30.21 -3.97
CA LYS A 3 -18.59 30.49 -2.66
C LYS A 3 -19.24 29.55 -1.65
N ILE A 4 -18.50 28.53 -1.23
CA ILE A 4 -18.89 27.67 -0.11
C ILE A 4 -18.79 28.55 1.16
N PRO A 5 -19.86 28.71 1.94
CA PRO A 5 -19.79 29.50 3.18
C PRO A 5 -18.82 28.81 4.17
N PRO A 6 -18.08 29.60 4.97
CA PRO A 6 -17.15 29.02 5.95
C PRO A 6 -17.94 28.18 6.98
N ILE A 7 -17.38 26.97 7.25
CA ILE A 7 -17.95 26.07 8.25
C ILE A 7 -17.44 26.51 9.62
N SER A 8 -18.35 26.64 10.60
CA SER A 8 -17.94 26.98 11.97
C SER A 8 -17.10 25.86 12.60
N ALA A 9 -16.14 26.22 13.45
CA ALA A 9 -15.27 25.23 14.14
C ALA A 9 -16.09 24.19 14.93
N GLU A 10 -17.25 24.55 15.46
CA GLU A 10 -18.14 23.64 16.19
C GLU A 10 -18.78 22.57 15.29
N ARG A 11 -19.04 22.88 14.02
CA ARG A 11 -19.62 21.95 13.04
C ARG A 11 -18.59 21.06 12.35
N LEU A 12 -17.32 21.46 12.36
CA LEU A 12 -16.26 20.77 11.63
C LEU A 12 -16.10 19.30 12.05
N PRO A 13 -16.08 18.92 13.36
CA PRO A 13 -15.93 17.51 13.74
C PRO A 13 -17.08 16.62 13.26
N SER A 14 -18.33 17.11 13.28
CA SER A 14 -19.49 16.36 12.80
C SER A 14 -19.48 16.19 11.27
N LEU A 15 -19.07 17.24 10.55
CA LEU A 15 -18.90 17.18 9.10
C LEU A 15 -17.82 16.17 8.71
N LEU A 16 -16.63 16.24 9.31
CA LEU A 16 -15.53 15.32 9.02
C LEU A 16 -15.91 13.86 9.28
N ARG A 17 -16.67 13.58 10.34
CA ARG A 17 -17.19 12.24 10.58
C ARG A 17 -18.21 11.79 9.54
N ALA A 18 -19.12 12.69 9.13
CA ALA A 18 -20.18 12.36 8.18
C ALA A 18 -19.72 12.34 6.71
N MET A 19 -18.64 13.03 6.39
CA MET A 19 -18.12 13.12 5.02
C MET A 19 -17.65 11.74 4.53
N PRO A 20 -18.14 11.27 3.37
CA PRO A 20 -17.62 10.05 2.76
C PRO A 20 -16.18 10.27 2.29
N LYS A 21 -15.34 9.24 2.48
CA LYS A 21 -13.92 9.27 2.16
C LYS A 21 -13.54 8.09 1.28
N ALA A 22 -12.46 8.24 0.52
CA ALA A 22 -11.73 7.15 -0.11
C ALA A 22 -10.28 7.18 0.39
N GLU A 23 -9.68 6.01 0.58
CA GLU A 23 -8.26 5.87 0.89
C GLU A 23 -7.61 5.05 -0.21
N LEU A 24 -6.83 5.71 -1.06
CA LEU A 24 -6.28 5.11 -2.28
C LEU A 24 -4.81 4.70 -2.15
N HIS A 25 -4.22 4.88 -0.96
CA HIS A 25 -2.82 4.58 -0.70
C HIS A 25 -2.61 4.12 0.74
N ILE A 26 -2.74 2.82 0.96
CA ILE A 26 -2.49 2.18 2.25
C ILE A 26 -1.78 0.84 2.04
N HIS A 27 -0.60 0.68 2.63
CA HIS A 27 0.10 -0.60 2.73
C HIS A 27 -0.51 -1.40 3.86
N ILE A 28 -1.15 -2.50 3.52
CA ILE A 28 -1.97 -3.24 4.49
C ILE A 28 -1.14 -3.80 5.65
N GLU A 29 0.10 -4.22 5.40
CA GLU A 29 1.01 -4.68 6.45
C GLU A 29 1.35 -3.56 7.44
N GLY A 30 1.46 -2.32 6.95
CA GLY A 30 1.69 -1.14 7.79
C GLY A 30 0.49 -0.75 8.67
N SER A 31 -0.68 -1.31 8.40
CA SER A 31 -1.87 -1.09 9.21
C SER A 31 -1.93 -1.95 10.48
N LEU A 32 -0.97 -2.87 10.67
CA LEU A 32 -0.87 -3.71 11.87
C LEU A 32 -0.64 -2.85 13.12
N GLU A 33 -1.58 -2.90 14.04
CA GLU A 33 -1.42 -2.27 15.36
C GLU A 33 -0.58 -3.16 16.28
N PRO A 34 0.20 -2.57 17.21
CA PRO A 34 1.06 -3.32 18.12
C PRO A 34 0.34 -4.45 18.87
N GLU A 35 -0.92 -4.22 19.28
CA GLU A 35 -1.76 -5.23 19.95
C GLU A 35 -2.00 -6.44 19.07
N LEU A 36 -2.31 -6.21 17.79
CA LEU A 36 -2.55 -7.30 16.84
C LEU A 36 -1.25 -8.04 16.51
N ILE A 37 -0.12 -7.33 16.37
CA ILE A 37 1.20 -7.96 16.18
C ILE A 37 1.51 -8.92 17.33
N PHE A 38 1.30 -8.52 18.60
CA PHE A 38 1.53 -9.38 19.76
C PHE A 38 0.55 -10.57 19.79
N ALA A 39 -0.72 -10.37 19.45
CA ALA A 39 -1.71 -11.44 19.40
C ALA A 39 -1.37 -12.48 18.32
N LEU A 40 -0.96 -12.03 17.13
CA LEU A 40 -0.53 -12.91 16.03
C LEU A 40 0.77 -13.65 16.37
N ALA A 41 1.75 -12.95 16.96
CA ALA A 41 2.99 -13.58 17.41
C ALA A 41 2.72 -14.69 18.43
N GLN A 42 1.85 -14.46 19.42
CA GLN A 42 1.43 -15.47 20.39
C GLN A 42 0.74 -16.65 19.72
N ARG A 43 -0.21 -16.39 18.81
CA ARG A 43 -0.92 -17.43 18.03
C ARG A 43 0.03 -18.32 17.25
N ASN A 44 1.05 -17.70 16.64
CA ASN A 44 1.98 -18.37 15.75
C ASN A 44 3.24 -18.87 16.46
N GLY A 45 3.32 -18.77 17.80
CA GLY A 45 4.46 -19.24 18.59
C GLY A 45 5.76 -18.48 18.32
N LEU A 46 5.66 -17.21 17.91
CA LEU A 46 6.80 -16.37 17.57
C LEU A 46 7.22 -15.49 18.76
N THR A 47 8.53 -15.25 18.86
CA THR A 47 9.09 -14.29 19.82
C THR A 47 9.39 -12.97 19.11
N LEU A 48 8.83 -11.88 19.61
CA LEU A 48 9.10 -10.55 19.12
C LEU A 48 10.36 -9.94 19.76
N PRO A 49 11.09 -9.05 19.07
CA PRO A 49 12.24 -8.34 19.64
C PRO A 49 11.84 -7.26 20.65
N TYR A 50 10.54 -7.09 20.92
CA TYR A 50 9.97 -6.10 21.82
C TYR A 50 9.36 -6.77 23.04
N ALA A 51 9.67 -6.22 24.23
CA ALA A 51 9.21 -6.80 25.50
C ALA A 51 7.72 -6.61 25.78
N SER A 52 7.08 -5.62 25.15
CA SER A 52 5.67 -5.28 25.35
C SER A 52 5.10 -4.48 24.16
N VAL A 53 3.77 -4.40 24.12
CA VAL A 53 3.02 -3.53 23.19
C VAL A 53 3.51 -2.08 23.29
N ASP A 54 3.72 -1.56 24.50
CA ASP A 54 4.19 -0.18 24.70
C ASP A 54 5.63 0.02 24.22
N ALA A 55 6.49 -1.00 24.36
CA ALA A 55 7.85 -0.95 23.81
C ALA A 55 7.84 -0.90 22.28
N LEU A 56 6.98 -1.70 21.64
CA LEU A 56 6.79 -1.66 20.18
C LEU A 56 6.23 -0.30 19.76
N ARG A 57 5.20 0.21 20.45
CA ARG A 57 4.61 1.53 20.14
C ARG A 57 5.64 2.66 20.22
N SER A 58 6.54 2.60 21.21
CA SER A 58 7.62 3.57 21.37
C SER A 58 8.67 3.48 20.26
N ALA A 59 8.84 2.32 19.61
CA ALA A 59 9.76 2.12 18.50
C ALA A 59 9.30 2.77 17.20
N TYR A 60 8.01 3.14 17.07
CA TYR A 60 7.48 3.88 15.89
C TYR A 60 8.02 5.33 15.78
N ALA A 61 9.02 5.71 16.55
CA ALA A 61 9.73 6.99 16.44
C ALA A 61 10.82 6.93 15.34
N PHE A 62 10.42 6.68 14.10
CA PHE A 62 11.33 6.63 12.95
C PHE A 62 11.67 8.04 12.42
N THR A 63 12.84 8.18 11.78
CA THR A 63 13.39 9.46 11.31
C THR A 63 13.58 9.55 9.79
N ASN A 64 13.50 8.42 9.09
CA ASN A 64 13.63 8.31 7.64
C ASN A 64 12.90 7.06 7.15
N LEU A 65 12.76 6.92 5.81
CA LEU A 65 12.06 5.80 5.18
C LEU A 65 12.66 4.45 5.61
N GLN A 66 13.98 4.30 5.65
CA GLN A 66 14.60 3.02 6.00
C GLN A 66 14.25 2.59 7.44
N SER A 67 14.32 3.49 8.42
CA SER A 67 13.96 3.16 9.80
C SER A 67 12.47 2.84 9.97
N PHE A 68 11.60 3.38 9.13
CA PHE A 68 10.20 2.98 9.02
C PHE A 68 10.08 1.57 8.45
N LEU A 69 10.73 1.27 7.32
CA LEU A 69 10.68 -0.03 6.67
C LEU A 69 11.19 -1.16 7.58
N ASP A 70 12.21 -0.91 8.40
CA ASP A 70 12.74 -1.90 9.34
C ASP A 70 11.66 -2.34 10.36
N ILE A 71 10.87 -1.41 10.88
CA ILE A 71 9.76 -1.71 11.80
C ILE A 71 8.60 -2.37 11.06
N TYR A 72 8.29 -1.88 9.86
CA TYR A 72 7.24 -2.41 8.98
C TYR A 72 7.47 -3.91 8.68
N TYR A 73 8.66 -4.27 8.20
CA TYR A 73 8.98 -5.67 7.88
C TYR A 73 9.07 -6.55 9.13
N ALA A 74 9.57 -6.01 10.25
CA ALA A 74 9.56 -6.73 11.52
C ALA A 74 8.13 -7.03 11.99
N GLY A 75 7.22 -6.07 11.87
CA GLY A 75 5.79 -6.24 12.17
C GLY A 75 5.13 -7.28 11.25
N ALA A 76 5.38 -7.20 9.94
CA ALA A 76 4.83 -8.13 8.96
C ALA A 76 5.30 -9.59 9.16
N SER A 77 6.40 -9.81 9.89
CA SER A 77 6.96 -11.16 10.13
C SER A 77 6.02 -12.10 10.89
N VAL A 78 5.02 -11.59 11.60
CA VAL A 78 4.04 -12.41 12.34
C VAL A 78 2.96 -13.03 11.46
N LEU A 79 2.85 -12.60 10.20
CA LEU A 79 1.85 -13.07 9.24
C LEU A 79 2.34 -14.36 8.57
N LEU A 80 1.77 -15.51 8.94
CA LEU A 80 2.17 -16.84 8.44
C LEU A 80 1.03 -17.61 7.77
N HIS A 81 -0.20 -17.42 8.23
CA HIS A 81 -1.36 -18.18 7.81
C HIS A 81 -2.41 -17.28 7.17
N GLU A 82 -3.25 -17.84 6.30
CA GLU A 82 -4.34 -17.10 5.64
C GLU A 82 -5.19 -16.30 6.62
N GLN A 83 -5.45 -16.87 7.81
CA GLN A 83 -6.21 -16.18 8.85
C GLN A 83 -5.50 -14.95 9.40
N ASP A 84 -4.16 -14.91 9.39
CA ASP A 84 -3.40 -13.74 9.87
C ASP A 84 -3.60 -12.54 8.91
N PHE A 85 -3.54 -12.79 7.61
CA PHE A 85 -3.80 -11.77 6.58
C PHE A 85 -5.26 -11.32 6.60
N TYR A 86 -6.19 -12.25 6.80
CA TYR A 86 -7.60 -11.91 6.99
C TYR A 86 -7.80 -11.00 8.20
N ASP A 87 -7.27 -11.37 9.37
CA ASP A 87 -7.45 -10.61 10.61
C ASP A 87 -6.85 -9.21 10.51
N MET A 88 -5.66 -9.07 9.90
CA MET A 88 -5.03 -7.80 9.62
C MET A 88 -5.93 -6.89 8.77
N ALA A 89 -6.36 -7.38 7.61
CA ALA A 89 -7.19 -6.61 6.69
C ALA A 89 -8.55 -6.28 7.30
N ARG A 90 -9.18 -7.20 8.04
CA ARG A 90 -10.46 -6.95 8.74
C ARG A 90 -10.33 -5.90 9.83
N ALA A 91 -9.22 -5.91 10.59
CA ALA A 91 -8.98 -4.91 11.62
C ALA A 91 -8.87 -3.50 11.00
N TYR A 92 -8.11 -3.35 9.91
CA TYR A 92 -8.01 -2.10 9.16
C TYR A 92 -9.37 -1.68 8.59
N LEU A 93 -10.04 -2.53 7.81
CA LEU A 93 -11.31 -2.22 7.15
C LEU A 93 -12.41 -1.85 8.16
N GLY A 94 -12.40 -2.48 9.34
CA GLY A 94 -13.30 -2.12 10.44
C GLY A 94 -13.05 -0.72 11.00
N ARG A 95 -11.81 -0.25 11.05
CA ARG A 95 -11.46 1.14 11.44
C ARG A 95 -11.87 2.11 10.34
N ALA A 96 -11.49 1.84 9.10
CA ALA A 96 -11.80 2.68 7.95
C ALA A 96 -13.32 2.89 7.78
N ALA A 97 -14.12 1.83 7.94
CA ALA A 97 -15.58 1.94 7.87
C ALA A 97 -16.16 2.84 8.99
N ARG A 98 -15.61 2.78 10.23
CA ARG A 98 -16.03 3.68 11.31
C ARG A 98 -15.71 5.15 11.02
N ASP A 99 -14.66 5.40 10.24
CA ASP A 99 -14.27 6.75 9.81
C ASP A 99 -15.01 7.20 8.52
N ASN A 100 -16.02 6.44 8.10
CA ASN A 100 -16.82 6.70 6.90
C ASN A 100 -15.99 6.66 5.60
N VAL A 101 -15.00 5.78 5.54
CA VAL A 101 -14.31 5.42 4.30
C VAL A 101 -15.21 4.44 3.55
N LEU A 102 -15.59 4.79 2.32
CA LEU A 102 -16.47 3.99 1.47
C LEU A 102 -15.71 3.10 0.50
N HIS A 103 -14.46 3.46 0.19
CA HIS A 103 -13.59 2.74 -0.71
C HIS A 103 -12.13 2.84 -0.28
N THR A 104 -11.39 1.74 -0.42
CA THR A 104 -9.95 1.70 -0.16
C THR A 104 -9.22 0.83 -1.19
N GLU A 105 -7.99 1.24 -1.54
CA GLU A 105 -7.07 0.47 -2.35
C GLU A 105 -5.90 0.00 -1.47
N LEU A 106 -5.79 -1.30 -1.31
CA LEU A 106 -4.83 -1.94 -0.39
C LEU A 106 -3.60 -2.38 -1.17
N PHE A 107 -2.48 -1.73 -0.95
CA PHE A 107 -1.17 -2.24 -1.35
C PHE A 107 -0.76 -3.40 -0.43
N PHE A 108 -0.11 -4.41 -0.99
CA PHE A 108 0.47 -5.51 -0.23
C PHE A 108 1.77 -5.99 -0.90
N ASP A 109 2.71 -6.46 -0.07
CA ASP A 109 4.08 -6.81 -0.45
C ASP A 109 4.30 -8.33 -0.42
N PRO A 110 3.88 -9.10 -1.44
CA PRO A 110 3.95 -10.56 -1.38
C PRO A 110 5.39 -11.07 -1.23
N GLN A 111 6.39 -10.39 -1.80
CA GLN A 111 7.80 -10.78 -1.70
C GLN A 111 8.30 -10.81 -0.24
N THR A 112 7.78 -9.93 0.63
CA THR A 112 8.05 -9.94 2.07
C THR A 112 7.64 -11.26 2.73
N HIS A 113 6.58 -11.88 2.22
CA HIS A 113 6.01 -13.11 2.77
C HIS A 113 6.56 -14.36 2.08
N THR A 114 6.64 -14.37 0.76
CA THR A 114 7.13 -15.52 -0.02
C THR A 114 8.59 -15.81 0.25
N ALA A 115 9.43 -14.79 0.49
CA ALA A 115 10.81 -14.94 0.93
C ALA A 115 10.96 -15.71 2.26
N ARG A 116 9.90 -15.75 3.10
CA ARG A 116 9.84 -16.51 4.35
C ARG A 116 9.12 -17.86 4.22
N GLY A 117 8.77 -18.28 3.00
CA GLY A 117 8.09 -19.53 2.72
C GLY A 117 6.55 -19.49 2.86
N VAL A 118 5.95 -18.32 3.00
CA VAL A 118 4.48 -18.17 2.96
C VAL A 118 4.03 -18.21 1.50
N ALA A 119 3.08 -19.10 1.18
CA ALA A 119 2.59 -19.23 -0.18
C ALA A 119 1.82 -17.98 -0.65
N MET A 120 1.93 -17.64 -1.93
CA MET A 120 1.24 -16.50 -2.55
C MET A 120 -0.28 -16.58 -2.33
N GLU A 121 -0.85 -17.76 -2.48
CA GLU A 121 -2.28 -18.02 -2.26
C GLU A 121 -2.71 -17.72 -0.83
N THR A 122 -1.87 -18.00 0.16
CA THR A 122 -2.12 -17.71 1.58
C THR A 122 -2.31 -16.22 1.80
N VAL A 123 -1.44 -15.40 1.21
CA VAL A 123 -1.49 -13.93 1.31
C VAL A 123 -2.76 -13.41 0.63
N ILE A 124 -2.90 -13.69 -0.67
CA ILE A 124 -3.98 -13.10 -1.49
C ILE A 124 -5.35 -13.58 -1.04
N ASN A 125 -5.52 -14.88 -0.69
CA ASN A 125 -6.81 -15.40 -0.26
C ASN A 125 -7.26 -14.77 1.06
N GLY A 126 -6.37 -14.61 2.03
CA GLY A 126 -6.67 -13.96 3.31
C GLY A 126 -7.15 -12.52 3.13
N LEU A 127 -6.38 -11.73 2.36
CA LEU A 127 -6.72 -10.34 2.06
C LEU A 127 -8.04 -10.23 1.27
N HIS A 128 -8.20 -11.01 0.21
CA HIS A 128 -9.40 -10.96 -0.64
C HIS A 128 -10.67 -11.36 0.12
N ARG A 129 -10.62 -12.42 0.93
CA ARG A 129 -11.75 -12.82 1.78
C ARG A 129 -12.14 -11.69 2.74
N ALA A 130 -11.16 -11.02 3.36
CA ALA A 130 -11.44 -9.89 4.25
C ALA A 130 -12.12 -8.73 3.51
N CYS A 131 -11.70 -8.44 2.26
CA CYS A 131 -12.36 -7.43 1.42
C CYS A 131 -13.81 -7.79 1.10
N GLN A 132 -14.08 -9.06 0.76
CA GLN A 132 -15.43 -9.52 0.47
C GLN A 132 -16.36 -9.42 1.70
N ASP A 133 -15.88 -9.88 2.85
CA ASP A 133 -16.68 -9.83 4.10
C ASP A 133 -16.89 -8.39 4.56
N ALA A 134 -15.88 -7.51 4.41
CA ALA A 134 -16.03 -6.10 4.73
C ALA A 134 -17.07 -5.41 3.83
N ARG A 135 -17.11 -5.75 2.55
CA ARG A 135 -18.14 -5.24 1.63
C ARG A 135 -19.53 -5.68 2.05
N ALA A 136 -19.70 -6.94 2.42
CA ALA A 136 -21.00 -7.52 2.81
C ALA A 136 -21.48 -7.00 4.18
N GLU A 137 -20.58 -6.89 5.15
CA GLU A 137 -20.93 -6.60 6.54
C GLU A 137 -20.83 -5.13 6.93
N LEU A 138 -19.89 -4.38 6.33
CA LEU A 138 -19.57 -2.99 6.69
C LEU A 138 -19.92 -1.99 5.59
N GLY A 139 -20.20 -2.46 4.36
CA GLY A 139 -20.52 -1.61 3.22
C GLY A 139 -19.31 -0.88 2.63
N ILE A 140 -18.08 -1.19 3.07
CA ILE A 140 -16.85 -0.62 2.51
C ILE A 140 -16.35 -1.49 1.35
N SER A 141 -16.08 -0.89 0.20
CA SER A 141 -15.41 -1.57 -0.91
C SER A 141 -13.89 -1.50 -0.74
N ALA A 142 -13.20 -2.60 -1.10
CA ALA A 142 -11.75 -2.63 -1.09
C ALA A 142 -11.21 -3.41 -2.28
N THR A 143 -10.09 -2.97 -2.85
CA THR A 143 -9.38 -3.62 -3.94
C THR A 143 -7.92 -3.87 -3.56
N LEU A 144 -7.29 -4.86 -4.18
CA LEU A 144 -5.91 -5.24 -3.90
C LEU A 144 -4.98 -4.78 -5.03
N ILE A 145 -3.84 -4.21 -4.66
CA ILE A 145 -2.75 -3.83 -5.55
C ILE A 145 -1.49 -4.55 -5.08
N LEU A 146 -0.96 -5.46 -5.90
CA LEU A 146 0.27 -6.19 -5.63
C LEU A 146 1.48 -5.29 -5.87
N CYS A 147 2.32 -5.08 -4.87
CA CYS A 147 3.52 -4.27 -5.01
C CYS A 147 4.77 -5.12 -5.27
N PHE A 148 5.63 -4.61 -6.16
CA PHE A 148 6.98 -5.13 -6.37
C PHE A 148 7.97 -4.31 -5.54
N LEU A 149 8.78 -5.00 -4.73
CA LEU A 149 9.81 -4.36 -3.91
C LEU A 149 10.98 -3.90 -4.79
N ARG A 150 11.13 -2.59 -4.97
CA ARG A 150 12.07 -2.00 -5.94
C ARG A 150 13.54 -2.21 -5.63
N HIS A 151 13.88 -2.54 -4.38
CA HIS A 151 15.24 -2.91 -4.00
C HIS A 151 15.63 -4.31 -4.50
N MET A 152 14.66 -5.16 -4.85
CA MET A 152 14.87 -6.46 -5.46
C MET A 152 15.07 -6.36 -6.98
N SER A 153 15.40 -7.46 -7.65
CA SER A 153 15.59 -7.48 -9.11
C SER A 153 14.26 -7.53 -9.87
N GLU A 154 14.27 -7.14 -11.15
CA GLU A 154 13.10 -7.28 -12.03
C GLU A 154 12.73 -8.76 -12.24
N GLU A 155 13.72 -9.65 -12.23
CA GLU A 155 13.52 -11.10 -12.30
C GLU A 155 12.68 -11.59 -11.11
N SER A 156 12.97 -11.10 -9.89
CA SER A 156 12.15 -11.40 -8.71
C SER A 156 10.72 -10.88 -8.85
N ALA A 157 10.53 -9.74 -9.51
CA ALA A 157 9.18 -9.23 -9.80
C ALA A 157 8.44 -10.12 -10.81
N PHE A 158 9.13 -10.68 -11.82
CA PHE A 158 8.54 -11.66 -12.73
C PHE A 158 8.16 -12.96 -12.03
N GLU A 159 9.02 -13.49 -11.16
CA GLU A 159 8.70 -14.67 -10.34
C GLU A 159 7.46 -14.43 -9.46
N THR A 160 7.36 -13.23 -8.89
CA THR A 160 6.20 -12.81 -8.10
C THR A 160 4.93 -12.74 -8.95
N LEU A 161 5.01 -12.15 -10.14
CA LEU A 161 3.90 -12.08 -11.08
C LEU A 161 3.45 -13.47 -11.52
N GLU A 162 4.39 -14.37 -11.85
CA GLU A 162 4.08 -15.76 -12.23
C GLU A 162 3.34 -16.51 -11.11
N GLN A 163 3.77 -16.37 -9.86
CA GLN A 163 3.08 -16.95 -8.72
C GLN A 163 1.66 -16.37 -8.52
N ALA A 164 1.46 -15.09 -8.84
CA ALA A 164 0.17 -14.42 -8.72
C ALA A 164 -0.78 -14.70 -9.90
N MET A 165 -0.28 -15.19 -11.06
CA MET A 165 -1.08 -15.42 -12.27
C MET A 165 -2.40 -16.18 -12.04
N PRO A 166 -2.47 -17.24 -11.23
CA PRO A 166 -3.72 -17.96 -10.97
C PRO A 166 -4.75 -17.16 -10.15
N LEU A 167 -4.37 -16.01 -9.60
CA LEU A 167 -5.12 -15.22 -8.63
C LEU A 167 -5.38 -13.79 -9.12
N LEU A 168 -5.11 -13.47 -10.40
CA LEU A 168 -5.23 -12.11 -10.94
C LEU A 168 -6.66 -11.55 -10.85
N ASP A 169 -7.66 -12.41 -10.85
CA ASP A 169 -9.06 -12.02 -10.68
C ASP A 169 -9.38 -11.44 -9.29
N LYS A 170 -8.46 -11.57 -8.32
CA LYS A 170 -8.60 -11.06 -6.95
C LYS A 170 -7.92 -9.72 -6.72
N MET A 171 -7.23 -9.20 -7.71
CA MET A 171 -6.53 -7.90 -7.63
C MET A 171 -6.85 -7.03 -8.84
N VAL A 172 -6.67 -5.72 -8.70
CA VAL A 172 -6.98 -4.77 -9.79
C VAL A 172 -5.72 -4.23 -10.46
N GLY A 173 -4.58 -4.30 -9.81
CA GLY A 173 -3.37 -3.67 -10.33
C GLY A 173 -2.10 -4.11 -9.62
N VAL A 174 -1.00 -3.52 -10.08
CA VAL A 174 0.34 -3.68 -9.51
C VAL A 174 0.94 -2.32 -9.17
N GLY A 175 1.81 -2.31 -8.16
CA GLY A 175 2.56 -1.15 -7.69
C GLY A 175 4.06 -1.39 -7.66
N LEU A 176 4.81 -0.31 -7.49
CA LEU A 176 6.25 -0.31 -7.22
C LEU A 176 6.51 0.47 -5.94
N ASP A 177 7.14 -0.13 -4.94
CA ASP A 177 7.35 0.48 -3.63
C ASP A 177 8.68 0.12 -2.97
N SER A 178 8.81 0.35 -1.65
CA SER A 178 10.03 0.12 -0.85
C SER A 178 11.10 1.18 -1.06
N SER A 179 12.37 0.90 -0.68
CA SER A 179 13.49 1.86 -0.69
C SER A 179 13.70 2.50 -2.06
N GLU A 180 13.46 3.81 -2.17
CA GLU A 180 13.46 4.50 -3.46
C GLU A 180 14.87 4.88 -3.94
N LEU A 181 15.72 5.38 -3.04
CA LEU A 181 17.04 5.89 -3.40
C LEU A 181 17.93 4.77 -3.98
N GLY A 182 18.46 5.00 -5.19
CA GLY A 182 19.30 4.03 -5.90
C GLY A 182 18.54 2.93 -6.64
N HIS A 183 17.19 2.95 -6.60
CA HIS A 183 16.34 1.96 -7.26
C HIS A 183 15.34 2.62 -8.22
N PRO A 184 15.80 3.12 -9.39
CA PRO A 184 14.98 3.87 -10.32
C PRO A 184 13.90 2.99 -10.97
N PRO A 185 12.72 3.57 -11.33
CA PRO A 185 11.59 2.82 -11.89
C PRO A 185 11.90 2.05 -13.17
N GLU A 186 12.72 2.58 -14.07
CA GLU A 186 13.06 1.95 -15.35
C GLU A 186 13.65 0.55 -15.22
N LYS A 187 14.17 0.20 -14.06
CA LYS A 187 14.61 -1.16 -13.72
C LYS A 187 13.49 -2.21 -13.87
N PHE A 188 12.22 -1.80 -13.79
CA PHE A 188 11.04 -2.65 -13.83
C PHE A 188 10.22 -2.51 -15.13
N ALA A 189 10.84 -1.97 -16.18
CA ALA A 189 10.16 -1.65 -17.43
C ALA A 189 9.45 -2.86 -18.09
N ARG A 190 10.10 -4.03 -18.10
CA ARG A 190 9.57 -5.24 -18.75
C ARG A 190 8.41 -5.86 -17.98
N VAL A 191 8.52 -5.95 -16.65
CA VAL A 191 7.45 -6.54 -15.82
C VAL A 191 6.22 -5.64 -15.82
N PHE A 192 6.37 -4.30 -15.79
CA PHE A 192 5.25 -3.37 -15.91
C PHE A 192 4.58 -3.43 -17.28
N ALA A 193 5.38 -3.56 -18.36
CA ALA A 193 4.83 -3.81 -19.69
C ALA A 193 3.99 -5.09 -19.73
N ARG A 194 4.47 -6.17 -19.09
CA ARG A 194 3.73 -7.43 -18.99
C ARG A 194 2.45 -7.30 -18.17
N CYS A 195 2.48 -6.58 -17.04
CA CYS A 195 1.27 -6.33 -16.23
C CYS A 195 0.21 -5.55 -17.02
N ARG A 196 0.62 -4.56 -17.82
CA ARG A 196 -0.29 -3.82 -18.71
C ARG A 196 -0.93 -4.72 -19.76
N GLU A 197 -0.17 -5.64 -20.37
CA GLU A 197 -0.72 -6.63 -21.32
C GLU A 197 -1.76 -7.55 -20.67
N LEU A 198 -1.61 -7.83 -19.38
CA LEU A 198 -2.56 -8.61 -18.59
C LEU A 198 -3.82 -7.80 -18.18
N GLY A 199 -3.87 -6.50 -18.50
CA GLY A 199 -4.99 -5.62 -18.18
C GLY A 199 -5.02 -5.12 -16.74
N LEU A 200 -3.88 -5.19 -16.03
CA LEU A 200 -3.75 -4.67 -14.67
C LEU A 200 -3.52 -3.16 -14.69
N HIS A 201 -4.10 -2.44 -13.73
CA HIS A 201 -3.76 -1.06 -13.46
C HIS A 201 -2.33 -0.94 -12.91
N LEU A 202 -1.66 0.16 -13.25
CA LEU A 202 -0.26 0.38 -12.90
C LEU A 202 -0.11 1.63 -12.04
N VAL A 203 0.51 1.50 -10.87
CA VAL A 203 0.84 2.61 -9.99
C VAL A 203 2.31 2.52 -9.54
N ALA A 204 2.90 3.61 -9.10
CA ALA A 204 4.26 3.57 -8.55
C ALA A 204 4.48 4.68 -7.53
N HIS A 205 5.18 4.33 -6.45
CA HIS A 205 5.81 5.32 -5.59
C HIS A 205 6.96 5.95 -6.37
N ALA A 206 6.93 7.25 -6.51
CA ALA A 206 8.02 7.98 -7.16
C ALA A 206 8.11 9.41 -6.64
N GLY A 207 9.33 9.88 -6.39
CA GLY A 207 9.58 11.21 -5.86
C GLY A 207 9.17 11.39 -4.41
N GLU A 208 9.19 10.34 -3.61
CA GLU A 208 9.08 10.39 -2.15
C GLU A 208 10.39 10.92 -1.56
N GLU A 209 11.51 10.24 -1.86
CA GLU A 209 12.88 10.63 -1.56
C GLU A 209 13.73 10.80 -2.82
N GLY A 210 13.37 10.11 -3.91
CA GLY A 210 14.06 10.12 -5.19
C GLY A 210 13.82 11.40 -6.00
N PRO A 211 14.69 11.70 -6.99
CA PRO A 211 14.62 12.92 -7.78
C PRO A 211 13.38 12.97 -8.69
N PRO A 212 12.98 14.16 -9.22
CA PRO A 212 11.91 14.29 -10.22
C PRO A 212 12.06 13.37 -11.43
N ALA A 213 13.29 13.01 -11.80
CA ALA A 213 13.57 12.06 -12.88
C ALA A 213 12.91 10.67 -12.65
N TYR A 214 12.74 10.25 -11.39
CA TYR A 214 12.06 8.98 -11.09
C TYR A 214 10.55 9.08 -11.37
N ILE A 215 9.94 10.23 -11.14
CA ILE A 215 8.54 10.47 -11.50
C ILE A 215 8.37 10.43 -13.02
N TRP A 216 9.25 11.12 -13.76
CA TRP A 216 9.27 11.04 -15.22
C TRP A 216 9.42 9.60 -15.73
N SER A 217 10.36 8.84 -15.14
CA SER A 217 10.59 7.44 -15.50
C SER A 217 9.35 6.57 -15.21
N ALA A 218 8.68 6.75 -14.08
CA ALA A 218 7.45 6.03 -13.77
C ALA A 218 6.35 6.34 -14.79
N LEU A 219 6.16 7.61 -15.17
CA LEU A 219 5.16 8.02 -16.17
C LEU A 219 5.52 7.54 -17.58
N ASP A 220 6.76 7.72 -18.01
CA ASP A 220 7.14 7.57 -19.41
C ASP A 220 7.68 6.18 -19.75
N VAL A 221 8.29 5.47 -18.80
CA VAL A 221 8.83 4.12 -19.00
C VAL A 221 7.85 3.06 -18.49
N LEU A 222 7.43 3.16 -17.22
CA LEU A 222 6.50 2.18 -16.66
C LEU A 222 5.07 2.40 -17.18
N LYS A 223 4.73 3.61 -17.63
CA LYS A 223 3.38 4.01 -18.08
C LYS A 223 2.34 3.86 -16.97
N VAL A 224 2.71 4.24 -15.75
CA VAL A 224 1.78 4.19 -14.63
C VAL A 224 0.64 5.21 -14.81
N GLU A 225 -0.54 4.86 -14.30
CA GLU A 225 -1.75 5.69 -14.32
C GLU A 225 -1.76 6.67 -13.14
N ARG A 226 -1.01 6.33 -12.07
CA ARG A 226 -0.94 7.13 -10.85
C ARG A 226 0.46 7.11 -10.26
N ILE A 227 0.90 8.28 -9.78
CA ILE A 227 2.08 8.45 -8.96
C ILE A 227 1.65 8.54 -7.50
N ASP A 228 2.22 7.70 -6.66
CA ASP A 228 2.08 7.77 -5.21
C ASP A 228 3.24 8.60 -4.63
N HIS A 229 2.96 9.47 -3.67
CA HIS A 229 3.81 10.55 -3.12
C HIS A 229 4.03 11.73 -4.06
N GLY A 230 4.96 11.66 -5.02
CA GLY A 230 5.25 12.73 -5.97
C GLY A 230 5.80 14.02 -5.35
N VAL A 231 6.27 14.00 -4.09
CA VAL A 231 6.66 15.19 -3.31
C VAL A 231 7.74 16.00 -4.02
N GLN A 232 8.69 15.32 -4.66
CA GLN A 232 9.80 15.96 -5.36
C GLN A 232 9.40 16.61 -6.69
N ALA A 233 8.16 16.43 -7.16
CA ALA A 233 7.68 17.10 -8.38
C ALA A 233 7.72 18.62 -8.29
N VAL A 234 7.66 19.19 -7.07
CA VAL A 234 7.75 20.65 -6.85
C VAL A 234 9.04 21.27 -7.38
N HIS A 235 10.08 20.48 -7.60
CA HIS A 235 11.36 20.91 -8.13
C HIS A 235 11.44 20.91 -9.67
N ASP A 236 10.36 20.51 -10.36
CA ASP A 236 10.28 20.47 -11.82
C ASP A 236 8.93 21.02 -12.30
N ALA A 237 8.93 22.26 -12.80
CA ALA A 237 7.71 22.94 -13.24
C ALA A 237 7.03 22.25 -14.45
N ALA A 238 7.79 21.61 -15.33
CA ALA A 238 7.23 20.87 -16.46
C ALA A 238 6.53 19.58 -15.98
N LEU A 239 7.14 18.91 -14.99
CA LEU A 239 6.53 17.75 -14.35
C LEU A 239 5.22 18.11 -13.64
N MET A 240 5.20 19.21 -12.89
CA MET A 240 3.97 19.70 -12.23
C MET A 240 2.85 19.96 -13.25
N GLN A 241 3.17 20.55 -14.40
CA GLN A 241 2.19 20.75 -15.47
C GLN A 241 1.69 19.42 -16.05
N ARG A 242 2.59 18.47 -16.27
CA ARG A 242 2.25 17.13 -16.77
C ARG A 242 1.32 16.39 -15.79
N LEU A 243 1.64 16.34 -14.50
CA LEU A 243 0.83 15.69 -13.47
C LEU A 243 -0.57 16.31 -13.36
N ALA A 244 -0.66 17.65 -13.45
CA ALA A 244 -1.94 18.36 -13.42
C ALA A 244 -2.80 18.09 -14.67
N GLN A 245 -2.19 17.93 -15.84
CA GLN A 245 -2.90 17.59 -17.09
C GLN A 245 -3.40 16.15 -17.08
N ASP A 246 -2.57 15.22 -16.62
CA ASP A 246 -2.88 13.80 -16.62
C ASP A 246 -3.74 13.38 -15.41
N LEU A 247 -3.90 14.26 -14.40
CA LEU A 247 -4.54 13.97 -13.10
C LEU A 247 -3.96 12.72 -12.43
N SER A 248 -2.65 12.52 -12.56
CA SER A 248 -1.97 11.28 -12.22
C SER A 248 -1.25 11.29 -10.86
N LEU A 249 -1.50 12.29 -10.01
CA LEU A 249 -0.94 12.37 -8.66
C LEU A 249 -2.03 12.14 -7.61
N ILE A 250 -1.77 11.25 -6.64
CA ILE A 250 -2.74 10.93 -5.58
C ILE A 250 -2.82 12.01 -4.49
N HIS A 251 -1.69 12.66 -4.20
CA HIS A 251 -1.58 13.71 -3.20
C HIS A 251 -1.41 15.08 -3.88
N ILE A 252 -2.49 15.74 -4.14
CA ILE A 252 -2.50 17.10 -4.70
C ILE A 252 -2.81 18.11 -3.59
#